data_de437c0d9f1f82ca4cd0d2fa11054661
#
_entry.id   de437c0d9f1f82ca4cd0d2fa11054661
#
_cell.length_a   1.000
_cell.length_b   1.000
_cell.length_c   1.000
_cell.angle_alpha   90.00
_cell.angle_beta   90.00
_cell.angle_gamma   90.00
#
_symmetry.space_group_name_H-M   'P 1'
#
loop_
_entity.id
_entity.type
_entity.pdbx_description
1 polymer ?
#
loop_
_entity_poly.entity_id
_entity_poly.type
_entity_poly.pdbx_seq_one_letter_code
_entity_poly.pdbx_strand_id
1 'polypeptide(L)'
;PDLLQDILALQQRLSNSGNGTKGKLVDEFAQARETSRHTVYKWLSLYAGYDSGRKKRADAGTTRLPDETLNFIAASINESVRNNGISTKPICVAMNIAHENGLTVNVSESRISSLMRAKRLDVSAQSVARNHQKMRSLYPNHVHQIDPSLCLIYYMGGRQYMMREQQFNKNKPVSLEKVKLKVWRYVRYDHASGSLDVRYFEAAGENQRSLFEFLLYTWGTQENRLSHGVPEILLWDKGSANTSAGIKRLLDALGVKHETHATHHAWVKGGVESGNWIVERHFESRLKDEPVTSIEQLNASAAKWVRDYNANLITHVDSRIRRDDGNQHVRDDLWNLIAHHPQALREMPGRDVCGYFMRGKEETRVIRDGHISFVHPLSGKSESYNLQAWAKDFANGEKVMVSPMLLGDCVVRVEIDRFGQEPLLVEVEAVRGFDEYGRALDATVIGQERRQAPHTAATEASKVLAQAAYGAGTSLEEAEEARNKNARPFQHLNNGRGVTAHSHLGQGELPQRLLPTAQELNTPDVAAARGSRVELVPLSLVEAAEQMKPRVEAAGGGGKAECFQ
;
A
#
# COMPACT_ATOMS: atom_id res chain seq x y z
N PRO A 1 14.82 -2.97 55.81
CA PRO A 1 14.99 -4.21 56.58
C PRO A 1 13.87 -4.34 57.64
N ASP A 2 13.55 -3.27 58.38
CA ASP A 2 12.57 -3.30 59.49
C ASP A 2 11.14 -3.68 59.05
N LEU A 3 10.65 -3.17 57.94
CA LEU A 3 9.28 -3.42 57.51
C LEU A 3 9.01 -4.92 57.23
N LEU A 4 9.96 -5.63 56.64
CA LEU A 4 9.80 -7.06 56.33
C LEU A 4 9.78 -7.90 57.60
N GLN A 5 10.63 -7.59 58.57
CA GLN A 5 10.66 -8.26 59.86
C GLN A 5 9.36 -8.02 60.66
N ASP A 6 8.86 -6.81 60.67
CA ASP A 6 7.59 -6.49 61.32
C ASP A 6 6.38 -7.17 60.68
N ILE A 7 6.37 -7.30 59.33
CA ILE A 7 5.30 -8.02 58.65
C ILE A 7 5.34 -9.52 58.97
N LEU A 8 6.53 -10.11 59.04
CA LEU A 8 6.70 -11.51 59.40
C LEU A 8 6.30 -11.75 60.88
N ALA A 9 6.67 -10.84 61.80
CA ALA A 9 6.25 -10.86 63.20
C ALA A 9 4.73 -10.71 63.32
N LEU A 10 4.12 -9.81 62.53
CA LEU A 10 2.65 -9.68 62.51
C LEU A 10 1.98 -10.97 61.98
N GLN A 11 2.55 -11.61 60.95
CA GLN A 11 2.02 -12.88 60.42
C GLN A 11 2.05 -13.97 61.50
N GLN A 12 3.15 -14.12 62.26
CA GLN A 12 3.22 -15.07 63.35
C GLN A 12 2.16 -14.79 64.44
N ARG A 13 2.00 -13.53 64.83
CA ARG A 13 0.94 -13.13 65.80
C ARG A 13 -0.46 -13.44 65.28
N LEU A 14 -0.73 -13.21 63.97
CA LEU A 14 -2.00 -13.55 63.33
C LEU A 14 -2.24 -15.06 63.24
N SER A 15 -1.20 -15.86 63.06
CA SER A 15 -1.29 -17.33 63.01
C SER A 15 -1.62 -17.90 64.40
N ASN A 16 -1.07 -17.30 65.45
CA ASN A 16 -1.29 -17.72 66.85
C ASN A 16 -2.55 -17.12 67.52
N SER A 17 -3.24 -16.21 66.81
CA SER A 17 -4.42 -15.52 67.35
C SER A 17 -5.70 -16.22 66.99
N GLY A 18 -6.68 -16.23 67.93
CA GLY A 18 -8.03 -16.81 67.77
C GLY A 18 -8.92 -15.99 66.81
N ASN A 19 -10.03 -16.62 66.40
CA ASN A 19 -11.00 -15.95 65.51
C ASN A 19 -11.59 -14.71 66.21
N GLY A 20 -11.63 -13.58 65.55
CA GLY A 20 -12.16 -12.31 66.08
C GLY A 20 -11.08 -11.31 66.54
N THR A 21 -9.87 -11.75 66.88
CA THR A 21 -8.80 -10.89 67.39
C THR A 21 -7.86 -10.43 66.23
N LYS A 22 -7.81 -11.17 65.14
CA LYS A 22 -6.96 -10.90 63.98
C LYS A 22 -7.17 -9.48 63.40
N GLY A 23 -8.42 -9.02 63.35
CA GLY A 23 -8.74 -7.69 62.84
C GLY A 23 -8.11 -6.57 63.70
N LYS A 24 -8.14 -6.71 65.02
CA LYS A 24 -7.55 -5.73 65.95
C LYS A 24 -6.05 -5.64 65.78
N LEU A 25 -5.34 -6.77 65.67
CA LEU A 25 -3.90 -6.82 65.46
C LEU A 25 -3.47 -6.11 64.14
N VAL A 26 -4.27 -6.26 63.09
CA VAL A 26 -4.02 -5.56 61.82
C VAL A 26 -4.31 -4.08 61.94
N ASP A 27 -5.33 -3.67 62.68
CA ASP A 27 -5.67 -2.27 62.95
C ASP A 27 -4.60 -1.58 63.80
N GLU A 28 -4.11 -2.23 64.85
CA GLU A 28 -2.98 -1.74 65.66
C GLU A 28 -1.71 -1.56 64.82
N PHE A 29 -1.39 -2.51 63.97
CA PHE A 29 -0.24 -2.42 63.09
C PHE A 29 -0.42 -1.32 62.05
N ALA A 30 -1.62 -1.17 61.48
CA ALA A 30 -1.93 -0.12 60.51
C ALA A 30 -1.79 1.26 61.15
N GLN A 31 -2.24 1.43 62.37
CA GLN A 31 -2.13 2.67 63.15
C GLN A 31 -0.66 2.96 63.50
N ALA A 32 0.10 1.96 63.95
CA ALA A 32 1.51 2.12 64.28
C ALA A 32 2.41 2.49 63.08
N ARG A 33 1.99 2.13 61.89
CA ARG A 33 2.70 2.42 60.63
C ARG A 33 2.04 3.51 59.79
N GLU A 34 1.08 4.25 60.34
CA GLU A 34 0.33 5.33 59.69
C GLU A 34 -0.19 4.93 58.30
N THR A 35 -0.67 3.71 58.15
CA THR A 35 -1.12 3.16 56.87
C THR A 35 -2.55 2.60 56.97
N SER A 36 -3.12 2.24 55.80
CA SER A 36 -4.46 1.64 55.78
C SER A 36 -4.41 0.14 56.08
N ARG A 37 -5.48 -0.37 56.71
CA ARG A 37 -5.70 -1.81 56.89
C ARG A 37 -5.57 -2.61 55.59
N HIS A 38 -6.02 -2.02 54.48
CA HIS A 38 -5.89 -2.64 53.14
C HIS A 38 -4.43 -2.81 52.75
N THR A 39 -3.60 -1.80 52.99
CA THR A 39 -2.16 -1.83 52.70
C THR A 39 -1.44 -2.90 53.51
N VAL A 40 -1.79 -3.05 54.78
CA VAL A 40 -1.23 -4.10 55.66
C VAL A 40 -1.56 -5.49 55.13
N TYR A 41 -2.82 -5.76 54.75
CA TYR A 41 -3.17 -7.05 54.12
C TYR A 41 -2.46 -7.28 52.78
N LYS A 42 -2.24 -6.25 52.02
CA LYS A 42 -1.45 -6.32 50.77
C LYS A 42 0.02 -6.69 51.06
N TRP A 43 0.61 -6.10 52.09
CA TRP A 43 1.96 -6.43 52.52
C TRP A 43 2.06 -7.85 53.09
N LEU A 44 1.12 -8.26 53.94
CA LEU A 44 1.03 -9.62 54.47
C LEU A 44 0.92 -10.66 53.34
N SER A 45 0.12 -10.40 52.31
CA SER A 45 0.00 -11.29 51.17
C SER A 45 1.26 -11.34 50.32
N LEU A 46 1.89 -10.16 50.07
CA LEU A 46 3.05 -10.04 49.17
C LEU A 46 4.35 -10.56 49.81
N TYR A 47 4.58 -10.23 51.08
CA TYR A 47 5.87 -10.50 51.74
C TYR A 47 5.83 -11.69 52.70
N ALA A 48 4.68 -12.06 53.19
CA ALA A 48 4.54 -13.13 54.15
C ALA A 48 3.65 -14.31 53.66
N GLY A 49 3.13 -14.24 52.42
CA GLY A 49 2.27 -15.28 51.85
C GLY A 49 0.98 -15.50 52.67
N TYR A 50 0.54 -14.49 53.45
CA TYR A 50 -0.61 -14.60 54.32
C TYR A 50 -1.91 -14.77 53.53
N ASP A 51 -2.62 -15.85 53.79
CA ASP A 51 -4.00 -16.06 53.35
C ASP A 51 -4.93 -16.00 54.57
N SER A 52 -6.02 -15.27 54.45
CA SER A 52 -7.03 -15.13 55.50
C SER A 52 -7.74 -16.43 55.86
N GLY A 53 -7.51 -17.51 55.16
CA GLY A 53 -8.14 -18.81 55.31
C GLY A 53 -9.65 -18.82 55.02
N ARG A 54 -10.20 -17.73 54.48
CA ARG A 54 -11.59 -17.71 54.01
C ARG A 54 -11.75 -18.66 52.84
N LYS A 55 -12.46 -19.74 53.02
CA LYS A 55 -12.85 -20.63 51.93
C LYS A 55 -13.64 -19.81 50.91
N LYS A 56 -13.21 -19.88 49.66
CA LYS A 56 -14.01 -19.36 48.55
C LYS A 56 -15.35 -20.09 48.54
N ARG A 57 -16.44 -19.38 48.30
CA ARG A 57 -17.77 -20.00 48.14
C ARG A 57 -17.69 -21.04 47.02
N ALA A 58 -18.45 -22.13 47.12
CA ALA A 58 -18.47 -23.19 46.13
C ALA A 58 -18.87 -22.68 44.71
N ASP A 59 -19.66 -21.61 44.66
CA ASP A 59 -20.12 -20.97 43.45
C ASP A 59 -19.20 -19.79 42.99
N ALA A 60 -18.05 -19.60 43.66
CA ALA A 60 -17.14 -18.52 43.33
C ALA A 60 -16.53 -18.73 41.93
N GLY A 61 -16.76 -17.78 41.04
CA GLY A 61 -16.31 -17.86 39.64
C GLY A 61 -17.39 -18.36 38.68
N THR A 62 -18.52 -18.87 39.18
CA THR A 62 -19.66 -19.24 38.32
C THR A 62 -20.59 -18.05 38.09
N THR A 63 -21.34 -18.09 37.02
CA THR A 63 -22.38 -17.10 36.71
C THR A 63 -23.64 -17.81 36.24
N ARG A 64 -24.79 -17.23 36.58
CA ARG A 64 -26.10 -17.69 36.11
C ARG A 64 -26.41 -17.21 34.70
N LEU A 65 -25.61 -16.28 34.17
CA LEU A 65 -25.76 -15.80 32.79
C LEU A 65 -25.24 -16.86 31.85
N PRO A 66 -26.03 -17.33 30.85
CA PRO A 66 -25.56 -18.24 29.83
C PRO A 66 -24.43 -17.63 29.03
N ASP A 67 -23.46 -18.46 28.60
CA ASP A 67 -22.32 -18.00 27.81
C ASP A 67 -22.76 -17.48 26.45
N GLU A 68 -23.80 -18.06 25.87
CA GLU A 68 -24.42 -17.61 24.62
C GLU A 68 -24.89 -16.16 24.71
N THR A 69 -25.63 -15.84 25.79
CA THR A 69 -26.12 -14.47 26.04
C THR A 69 -24.96 -13.49 26.25
N LEU A 70 -23.91 -13.89 26.98
CA LEU A 70 -22.74 -13.04 27.17
C LEU A 70 -21.99 -12.81 25.85
N ASN A 71 -21.83 -13.86 25.05
CA ASN A 71 -21.17 -13.76 23.74
C ASN A 71 -21.97 -12.88 22.75
N PHE A 72 -23.30 -12.99 22.75
CA PHE A 72 -24.18 -12.13 21.96
C PHE A 72 -24.02 -10.66 22.33
N ILE A 73 -24.05 -10.34 23.62
CA ILE A 73 -23.86 -8.97 24.12
C ILE A 73 -22.47 -8.45 23.73
N ALA A 74 -21.44 -9.26 23.93
CA ALA A 74 -20.06 -8.89 23.56
C ALA A 74 -19.92 -8.67 22.05
N ALA A 75 -20.46 -9.55 21.23
CA ALA A 75 -20.44 -9.41 19.77
C ALA A 75 -21.17 -8.14 19.32
N SER A 76 -22.35 -7.89 19.86
CA SER A 76 -23.14 -6.69 19.56
C SER A 76 -22.42 -5.39 19.92
N ILE A 77 -21.65 -5.37 21.00
CA ILE A 77 -20.83 -4.20 21.38
C ILE A 77 -19.61 -4.07 20.47
N ASN A 78 -18.91 -5.17 20.18
CA ASN A 78 -17.71 -5.17 19.34
C ASN A 78 -18.02 -4.79 17.89
N GLU A 79 -19.18 -5.20 17.36
CA GLU A 79 -19.65 -4.79 16.01
C GLU A 79 -19.80 -3.27 15.89
N SER A 80 -20.15 -2.59 16.99
CA SER A 80 -20.34 -1.14 17.02
C SER A 80 -19.05 -0.33 17.20
N VAL A 81 -17.88 -0.97 17.23
CA VAL A 81 -16.60 -0.29 17.41
C VAL A 81 -16.23 0.51 16.17
N ARG A 82 -15.96 1.79 16.35
CA ARG A 82 -15.49 2.69 15.30
C ARG A 82 -13.99 2.50 15.05
N ASN A 83 -13.50 3.05 13.96
CA ASN A 83 -12.08 3.02 13.60
C ASN A 83 -11.13 3.58 14.67
N ASN A 84 -11.64 4.44 15.56
CA ASN A 84 -10.88 4.95 16.71
C ASN A 84 -10.85 4.00 17.92
N GLY A 85 -11.41 2.79 17.81
CA GLY A 85 -11.45 1.79 18.88
C GLY A 85 -12.53 2.03 19.95
N ILE A 86 -13.39 3.03 19.80
CA ILE A 86 -14.47 3.35 20.76
C ILE A 86 -15.77 2.69 20.27
N SER A 87 -16.40 1.91 21.17
CA SER A 87 -17.75 1.39 20.93
C SER A 87 -18.79 2.49 21.06
N THR A 88 -19.75 2.51 20.15
CA THR A 88 -20.89 3.43 20.22
C THR A 88 -22.10 2.83 20.94
N LYS A 89 -22.10 1.52 21.18
CA LYS A 89 -23.22 0.81 21.80
C LYS A 89 -22.94 0.57 23.30
N PRO A 90 -23.69 1.19 24.21
CA PRO A 90 -23.61 0.91 25.64
C PRO A 90 -24.04 -0.52 25.97
N ILE A 91 -23.57 -1.04 27.10
CA ILE A 91 -23.91 -2.40 27.55
C ILE A 91 -25.43 -2.55 27.77
N CYS A 92 -26.09 -1.54 28.33
CA CYS A 92 -27.55 -1.56 28.55
C CYS A 92 -28.33 -1.74 27.23
N VAL A 93 -27.91 -1.09 26.14
CA VAL A 93 -28.54 -1.24 24.85
C VAL A 93 -28.33 -2.66 24.29
N ALA A 94 -27.13 -3.21 24.41
CA ALA A 94 -26.85 -4.57 23.99
C ALA A 94 -27.62 -5.61 24.81
N MET A 95 -27.85 -5.35 26.10
CA MET A 95 -28.72 -6.16 26.99
C MET A 95 -30.18 -6.14 26.53
N ASN A 96 -30.69 -4.97 26.19
CA ASN A 96 -32.08 -4.84 25.70
C ASN A 96 -32.27 -5.61 24.38
N ILE A 97 -31.32 -5.46 23.46
CA ILE A 97 -31.32 -6.21 22.17
C ILE A 97 -31.28 -7.72 22.45
N ALA A 98 -30.46 -8.19 23.38
CA ALA A 98 -30.40 -9.59 23.76
C ALA A 98 -31.76 -10.09 24.30
N HIS A 99 -32.39 -9.30 25.19
CA HIS A 99 -33.71 -9.61 25.75
C HIS A 99 -34.80 -9.65 24.65
N GLU A 100 -34.83 -8.69 23.75
CA GLU A 100 -35.75 -8.63 22.62
C GLU A 100 -35.61 -9.85 21.67
N ASN A 101 -34.41 -10.43 21.60
CA ASN A 101 -34.13 -11.66 20.86
C ASN A 101 -34.34 -12.94 21.69
N GLY A 102 -35.01 -12.87 22.82
CA GLY A 102 -35.39 -14.01 23.64
C GLY A 102 -34.26 -14.58 24.51
N LEU A 103 -33.10 -13.89 24.61
CA LEU A 103 -32.02 -14.31 25.48
C LEU A 103 -32.25 -13.85 26.92
N THR A 104 -32.03 -14.74 27.87
CA THR A 104 -32.24 -14.43 29.30
C THR A 104 -31.10 -13.55 29.82
N VAL A 105 -31.42 -12.33 30.23
CA VAL A 105 -30.48 -11.39 30.86
C VAL A 105 -30.92 -11.15 32.30
N ASN A 106 -30.33 -11.86 33.25
CA ASN A 106 -30.73 -11.87 34.67
C ASN A 106 -29.64 -11.28 35.58
N VAL A 107 -28.74 -10.49 35.05
CA VAL A 107 -27.62 -9.88 35.77
C VAL A 107 -27.53 -8.39 35.47
N SER A 108 -26.91 -7.63 36.37
CA SER A 108 -26.71 -6.20 36.19
C SER A 108 -25.66 -5.88 35.13
N GLU A 109 -25.72 -4.69 34.58
CA GLU A 109 -24.74 -4.14 33.61
C GLU A 109 -23.30 -4.23 34.13
N SER A 110 -23.08 -3.85 35.41
CA SER A 110 -21.75 -3.93 36.04
C SER A 110 -21.23 -5.37 36.10
N ARG A 111 -22.15 -6.34 36.31
CA ARG A 111 -21.76 -7.76 36.32
C ARG A 111 -21.41 -8.24 34.94
N ILE A 112 -22.15 -7.84 33.90
CA ILE A 112 -21.79 -8.13 32.48
C ILE A 112 -20.44 -7.56 32.16
N SER A 113 -20.17 -6.30 32.50
CA SER A 113 -18.85 -5.67 32.27
C SER A 113 -17.73 -6.47 32.96
N SER A 114 -17.94 -6.92 34.18
CA SER A 114 -16.97 -7.73 34.90
C SER A 114 -16.74 -9.09 34.25
N LEU A 115 -17.81 -9.75 33.79
CA LEU A 115 -17.74 -11.03 33.08
C LEU A 115 -17.05 -10.93 31.75
N MET A 116 -17.35 -9.87 30.99
CA MET A 116 -16.66 -9.60 29.71
C MET A 116 -15.16 -9.44 29.91
N ARG A 117 -14.73 -8.65 30.91
CA ARG A 117 -13.30 -8.51 31.24
C ARG A 117 -12.68 -9.84 31.71
N ALA A 118 -13.35 -10.58 32.57
CA ALA A 118 -12.85 -11.87 33.07
C ALA A 118 -12.67 -12.90 31.96
N LYS A 119 -13.54 -12.89 30.94
CA LYS A 119 -13.48 -13.78 29.77
C LYS A 119 -12.76 -13.17 28.57
N ARG A 120 -12.16 -11.98 28.70
CA ARG A 120 -11.49 -11.23 27.62
C ARG A 120 -12.38 -11.00 26.39
N LEU A 121 -13.64 -10.72 26.60
CA LEU A 121 -14.62 -10.40 25.56
C LEU A 121 -14.84 -8.89 25.40
N ASP A 122 -14.22 -8.08 26.24
CA ASP A 122 -14.30 -6.62 26.16
C ASP A 122 -13.52 -6.07 24.95
N VAL A 123 -13.91 -4.89 24.50
CA VAL A 123 -13.31 -4.23 23.32
C VAL A 123 -11.79 -4.12 23.42
N SER A 124 -11.28 -3.79 24.62
CA SER A 124 -9.84 -3.67 24.85
C SER A 124 -9.12 -5.01 24.65
N ALA A 125 -9.66 -6.10 25.20
CA ALA A 125 -9.10 -7.43 25.05
C ALA A 125 -9.15 -7.94 23.60
N GLN A 126 -10.21 -7.61 22.86
CA GLN A 126 -10.33 -7.96 21.44
C GLN A 126 -9.38 -7.13 20.57
N SER A 127 -9.08 -5.89 20.95
CA SER A 127 -8.14 -5.03 20.23
C SER A 127 -6.66 -5.43 20.44
N VAL A 128 -6.34 -6.11 21.53
CA VAL A 128 -4.97 -6.56 21.88
C VAL A 128 -4.49 -7.75 21.02
N ALA A 129 -5.39 -8.44 20.32
CA ALA A 129 -5.04 -9.59 19.46
C ALA A 129 -4.23 -9.22 18.19
N ARG A 130 -3.72 -7.99 18.08
CA ARG A 130 -2.79 -7.61 17.02
C ARG A 130 -1.42 -8.20 17.34
N ASN A 131 -0.95 -9.09 16.49
CA ASN A 131 0.42 -9.60 16.55
C ASN A 131 1.39 -8.44 16.26
N HIS A 132 1.88 -7.81 17.33
CA HIS A 132 2.96 -6.82 17.21
C HIS A 132 4.27 -7.56 16.98
N GLN A 133 4.68 -7.66 15.73
CA GLN A 133 6.01 -8.12 15.39
C GLN A 133 7.00 -6.96 15.45
N LYS A 134 8.07 -7.12 16.20
CA LYS A 134 9.20 -6.19 16.15
C LYS A 134 9.89 -6.36 14.80
N MET A 135 9.92 -5.31 14.00
CA MET A 135 10.63 -5.31 12.72
C MET A 135 12.02 -4.70 12.90
N ARG A 136 12.97 -5.15 12.11
CA ARG A 136 14.33 -4.60 12.07
C ARG A 136 14.77 -4.38 10.63
N SER A 137 15.51 -3.32 10.37
CA SER A 137 16.28 -3.13 9.14
C SER A 137 17.60 -3.88 9.23
N LEU A 138 18.20 -4.19 8.10
CA LEU A 138 19.47 -4.92 8.05
C LEU A 138 20.65 -4.00 8.37
N TYR A 139 20.65 -2.77 7.83
CA TYR A 139 21.72 -1.77 7.96
C TYR A 139 21.14 -0.36 7.74
N PRO A 140 21.86 0.72 8.07
CA PRO A 140 21.47 2.08 7.70
C PRO A 140 21.25 2.21 6.20
N ASN A 141 20.31 3.04 5.77
CA ASN A 141 19.86 3.18 4.38
C ASN A 141 19.14 1.95 3.76
N HIS A 142 18.87 0.88 4.53
CA HIS A 142 18.05 -0.23 4.03
C HIS A 142 16.58 0.16 3.87
N VAL A 143 15.99 0.75 4.92
CA VAL A 143 14.57 1.11 4.96
C VAL A 143 14.38 2.56 5.37
N HIS A 144 13.83 3.36 4.48
CA HIS A 144 13.39 4.72 4.79
C HIS A 144 11.87 4.77 4.97
N GLN A 145 11.45 5.60 5.91
CA GLN A 145 10.04 5.95 6.12
C GLN A 145 9.88 7.44 5.81
N ILE A 146 8.88 7.79 5.01
CA ILE A 146 8.58 9.18 4.65
C ILE A 146 7.11 9.47 4.97
N ASP A 147 6.88 10.59 5.65
CA ASP A 147 5.54 11.04 5.99
C ASP A 147 5.43 12.56 5.84
N PRO A 148 4.63 13.05 4.87
CA PRO A 148 4.31 14.46 4.76
C PRO A 148 3.26 14.85 5.79
N SER A 149 3.49 15.91 6.53
CA SER A 149 2.54 16.44 7.49
C SER A 149 2.40 17.95 7.39
N LEU A 150 1.21 18.47 7.75
CA LEU A 150 0.96 19.89 7.75
C LEU A 150 1.68 20.54 8.94
N CYS A 151 2.52 21.54 8.68
CA CYS A 151 3.14 22.35 9.71
C CYS A 151 2.13 23.38 10.28
N LEU A 152 2.24 23.67 11.57
CA LEU A 152 1.40 24.68 12.25
C LEU A 152 1.72 26.11 11.84
N ILE A 153 2.78 26.33 11.08
CA ILE A 153 3.26 27.64 10.65
C ILE A 153 2.83 27.90 9.22
N TYR A 154 2.54 29.14 8.89
CA TYR A 154 2.40 29.63 7.53
C TYR A 154 2.95 31.05 7.40
N TYR A 155 3.29 31.46 6.19
CA TYR A 155 3.81 32.77 5.88
C TYR A 155 2.81 33.60 5.09
N MET A 156 2.66 34.87 5.43
CA MET A 156 1.83 35.82 4.72
C MET A 156 2.47 37.20 4.76
N GLY A 157 2.77 37.78 3.60
CA GLY A 157 3.41 39.09 3.51
C GLY A 157 4.78 39.19 4.22
N GLY A 158 5.60 38.12 4.19
CA GLY A 158 6.90 38.06 4.82
C GLY A 158 6.88 37.95 6.35
N ARG A 159 5.72 37.63 6.93
CA ARG A 159 5.57 37.41 8.37
C ARG A 159 5.12 35.98 8.65
N GLN A 160 5.64 35.41 9.76
CA GLN A 160 5.25 34.12 10.27
C GLN A 160 3.94 34.21 11.06
N TYR A 161 3.04 33.29 10.77
CA TYR A 161 1.80 33.09 11.52
C TYR A 161 1.72 31.65 11.99
N MET A 162 1.01 31.42 13.11
CA MET A 162 0.73 30.08 13.61
C MET A 162 -0.74 29.77 13.50
N MET A 163 -1.06 28.57 13.06
CA MET A 163 -2.44 28.07 13.07
C MET A 163 -2.88 27.79 14.50
N ARG A 164 -4.10 28.21 14.84
CA ARG A 164 -4.74 27.81 16.11
C ARG A 164 -5.26 26.37 15.97
N GLU A 165 -5.27 25.61 17.08
CA GLU A 165 -5.75 24.21 17.10
C GLU A 165 -7.14 24.04 16.45
N GLN A 166 -8.05 24.99 16.62
CA GLN A 166 -9.39 24.99 16.00
C GLN A 166 -9.35 25.06 14.47
N GLN A 167 -8.26 25.57 13.88
CA GLN A 167 -8.06 25.68 12.43
C GLN A 167 -7.39 24.43 11.86
N PHE A 168 -6.82 23.58 12.73
CA PHE A 168 -6.08 22.40 12.36
C PHE A 168 -6.95 21.19 12.04
N ASN A 169 -8.24 21.22 12.37
CA ASN A 169 -9.16 20.12 12.09
C ASN A 169 -9.37 19.96 10.58
N LYS A 170 -8.80 18.91 9.99
CA LYS A 170 -8.93 18.52 8.57
C LYS A 170 -10.38 18.48 8.08
N ASN A 171 -11.34 18.33 8.98
CA ASN A 171 -12.78 18.17 8.67
C ASN A 171 -13.61 19.47 8.76
N LYS A 172 -13.00 20.63 8.99
CA LYS A 172 -13.71 21.93 8.99
C LYS A 172 -13.09 22.87 7.96
N PRO A 173 -13.61 22.91 6.73
CA PRO A 173 -13.02 23.72 5.63
C PRO A 173 -13.14 25.23 5.78
N VAL A 174 -13.97 25.74 6.67
CA VAL A 174 -14.48 27.12 6.63
C VAL A 174 -13.44 28.21 6.97
N SER A 175 -12.33 27.92 7.63
CA SER A 175 -11.36 28.96 8.02
C SER A 175 -10.02 28.92 7.27
N LEU A 176 -9.74 27.86 6.53
CA LEU A 176 -8.48 27.66 5.79
C LEU A 176 -8.50 28.21 4.35
N GLU A 177 -9.66 28.62 3.84
CA GLU A 177 -9.82 29.16 2.48
C GLU A 177 -9.05 30.48 2.24
N LYS A 178 -8.71 31.22 3.30
CA LYS A 178 -7.94 32.49 3.18
C LYS A 178 -6.44 32.27 3.03
N VAL A 179 -5.91 31.11 3.39
CA VAL A 179 -4.48 30.78 3.26
C VAL A 179 -4.29 29.92 2.01
N LYS A 180 -3.93 30.56 0.91
CA LYS A 180 -3.72 29.88 -0.39
C LYS A 180 -2.55 28.88 -0.34
N LEU A 181 -1.51 29.19 0.43
CA LEU A 181 -0.33 28.35 0.58
C LEU A 181 -0.13 28.00 2.06
N LYS A 182 0.05 26.71 2.32
CA LYS A 182 0.34 26.15 3.63
C LYS A 182 1.75 25.61 3.62
N VAL A 183 2.39 25.57 4.78
CA VAL A 183 3.71 24.96 4.93
C VAL A 183 3.52 23.47 5.21
N TRP A 184 4.07 22.64 4.33
CA TRP A 184 4.12 21.19 4.48
C TRP A 184 5.48 20.76 4.94
N ARG A 185 5.55 19.98 6.01
CA ARG A 185 6.75 19.35 6.54
C ARG A 185 6.85 17.96 5.92
N TYR A 186 7.99 17.64 5.32
CA TYR A 186 8.36 16.31 4.89
C TYR A 186 9.48 15.80 5.79
N VAL A 187 9.28 14.62 6.37
CA VAL A 187 10.25 13.97 7.24
C VAL A 187 10.64 12.63 6.64
N ARG A 188 11.94 12.37 6.54
CA ARG A 188 12.51 11.06 6.28
C ARG A 188 13.10 10.54 7.59
N TYR A 189 12.79 9.32 7.92
CA TYR A 189 13.34 8.56 9.04
C TYR A 189 14.03 7.31 8.52
N ASP A 190 15.31 7.11 8.83
CA ASP A 190 16.00 5.84 8.57
C ASP A 190 15.73 4.87 9.72
N HIS A 191 15.16 3.73 9.40
CA HIS A 191 14.69 2.77 10.40
C HIS A 191 15.84 2.10 11.18
N ALA A 192 17.02 1.95 10.58
CA ALA A 192 18.17 1.31 11.22
C ALA A 192 18.92 2.25 12.16
N SER A 193 19.26 3.46 11.69
CA SER A 193 20.08 4.42 12.44
C SER A 193 19.26 5.37 13.31
N GLY A 194 17.99 5.58 12.95
CA GLY A 194 17.16 6.61 13.54
C GLY A 194 17.49 8.03 13.07
N SER A 195 18.29 8.17 12.00
CA SER A 195 18.59 9.48 11.44
C SER A 195 17.35 10.11 10.81
N LEU A 196 17.25 11.43 10.92
CA LEU A 196 16.16 12.23 10.38
C LEU A 196 16.65 13.18 9.29
N ASP A 197 15.77 13.46 8.33
CA ASP A 197 15.84 14.63 7.47
C ASP A 197 14.50 15.32 7.45
N VAL A 198 14.55 16.66 7.37
CA VAL A 198 13.36 17.50 7.38
C VAL A 198 13.49 18.57 6.32
N ARG A 199 12.41 18.79 5.57
CA ARG A 199 12.31 19.92 4.65
C ARG A 199 10.87 20.42 4.57
N TYR A 200 10.74 21.73 4.42
CA TYR A 200 9.46 22.43 4.37
C TYR A 200 9.20 22.97 2.97
N PHE A 201 7.94 22.89 2.55
CA PHE A 201 7.47 23.38 1.25
C PHE A 201 6.18 24.19 1.42
N GLU A 202 6.07 25.30 0.72
CA GLU A 202 4.83 26.02 0.59
C GLU A 202 3.99 25.43 -0.56
N ALA A 203 2.81 24.92 -0.22
CA ALA A 203 1.92 24.31 -1.19
C ALA A 203 0.46 24.38 -0.73
N ALA A 204 -0.48 24.35 -1.67
CA ALA A 204 -1.91 24.25 -1.37
C ALA A 204 -2.28 22.90 -0.72
N GLY A 205 -1.52 21.85 -1.02
CA GLY A 205 -1.69 20.49 -0.53
C GLY A 205 -0.46 19.64 -0.79
N GLU A 206 -0.52 18.39 -0.38
CA GLU A 206 0.49 17.39 -0.76
C GLU A 206 0.55 17.30 -2.28
N ASN A 207 1.75 17.40 -2.85
CA ASN A 207 1.90 17.35 -4.29
C ASN A 207 3.19 16.63 -4.71
N GLN A 208 3.15 16.12 -5.92
CA GLN A 208 4.23 15.37 -6.55
C GLN A 208 5.55 16.15 -6.61
N ARG A 209 5.50 17.46 -6.86
CA ARG A 209 6.70 18.29 -7.01
C ARG A 209 7.44 18.43 -5.68
N SER A 210 6.73 18.72 -4.59
CA SER A 210 7.33 18.84 -3.26
C SER A 210 7.96 17.52 -2.82
N LEU A 211 7.29 16.39 -3.08
CA LEU A 211 7.84 15.07 -2.79
C LEU A 211 9.08 14.79 -3.63
N PHE A 212 9.07 15.07 -4.92
CA PHE A 212 10.23 14.92 -5.79
C PHE A 212 11.44 15.72 -5.29
N GLU A 213 11.24 17.00 -4.97
CA GLU A 213 12.29 17.86 -4.41
C GLU A 213 12.79 17.34 -3.07
N PHE A 214 11.91 16.77 -2.26
CA PHE A 214 12.29 16.18 -0.99
C PHE A 214 13.14 14.92 -1.17
N LEU A 215 12.78 14.04 -2.11
CA LEU A 215 13.57 12.84 -2.42
C LEU A 215 14.97 13.21 -2.92
N LEU A 216 15.08 14.18 -3.84
CA LEU A 216 16.37 14.71 -4.30
C LEU A 216 17.21 15.28 -3.15
N TYR A 217 16.57 16.02 -2.24
CA TYR A 217 17.24 16.60 -1.08
C TYR A 217 17.71 15.52 -0.10
N THR A 218 16.83 14.61 0.30
CA THR A 218 17.14 13.66 1.39
C THR A 218 18.08 12.54 0.96
N TRP A 219 18.04 12.12 -0.31
CA TRP A 219 18.90 11.06 -0.84
C TRP A 219 20.17 11.59 -1.53
N GLY A 220 20.17 12.86 -1.92
CA GLY A 220 21.35 13.50 -2.50
C GLY A 220 22.41 13.84 -1.44
N THR A 221 23.66 13.92 -1.87
CA THR A 221 24.79 14.34 -1.04
C THR A 221 24.67 15.82 -0.69
N GLN A 222 24.92 16.16 0.57
CA GLN A 222 24.90 17.51 1.11
C GLN A 222 26.20 17.77 1.90
N GLU A 223 26.77 18.97 1.80
CA GLU A 223 28.06 19.30 2.43
C GLU A 223 28.09 19.10 3.96
N ASN A 224 26.98 19.32 4.63
CA ASN A 224 26.91 19.33 6.09
C ASN A 224 26.10 18.16 6.68
N ARG A 225 25.95 17.07 5.93
CA ARG A 225 25.15 15.93 6.34
C ARG A 225 25.77 14.62 5.88
N LEU A 226 25.94 13.66 6.80
CA LEU A 226 26.44 12.32 6.48
C LEU A 226 25.39 11.47 5.81
N SER A 227 24.15 11.51 6.30
CA SER A 227 23.08 10.66 5.77
C SER A 227 22.68 11.10 4.36
N HIS A 228 22.88 10.21 3.39
CA HIS A 228 22.49 10.35 1.99
C HIS A 228 22.32 8.97 1.36
N GLY A 229 21.94 8.89 0.10
CA GLY A 229 21.83 7.65 -0.65
C GLY A 229 20.40 7.13 -0.79
N VAL A 230 20.19 6.38 -1.86
CA VAL A 230 18.90 5.78 -2.23
C VAL A 230 18.70 4.50 -1.41
N PRO A 231 17.59 4.35 -0.66
CA PRO A 231 17.30 3.15 0.14
C PRO A 231 16.91 1.97 -0.75
N GLU A 232 16.88 0.77 -0.19
CA GLU A 232 16.30 -0.39 -0.85
C GLU A 232 14.77 -0.41 -0.74
N ILE A 233 14.25 0.03 0.41
CA ILE A 233 12.81 0.00 0.69
C ILE A 233 12.36 1.37 1.16
N LEU A 234 11.26 1.84 0.58
CA LEU A 234 10.56 3.04 0.99
C LEU A 234 9.17 2.69 1.52
N LEU A 235 8.91 3.07 2.77
CA LEU A 235 7.61 2.95 3.41
C LEU A 235 6.94 4.33 3.49
N TRP A 236 5.76 4.45 2.94
CA TRP A 236 5.02 5.71 2.89
C TRP A 236 3.50 5.49 2.98
N ASP A 237 2.73 6.56 3.15
CA ASP A 237 1.27 6.48 3.18
C ASP A 237 0.63 6.62 1.79
N LYS A 238 -0.66 6.27 1.69
CA LYS A 238 -1.47 6.46 0.49
C LYS A 238 -1.86 7.93 0.29
N GLY A 239 -0.91 8.86 0.37
CA GLY A 239 -1.12 10.28 0.04
C GLY A 239 -1.24 10.50 -1.47
N SER A 240 -1.82 11.63 -1.88
CA SER A 240 -1.99 11.98 -3.30
C SER A 240 -0.65 12.09 -4.05
N ALA A 241 0.38 12.60 -3.40
CA ALA A 241 1.73 12.69 -3.96
C ALA A 241 2.36 11.31 -4.17
N ASN A 242 2.12 10.38 -3.24
CA ASN A 242 2.67 9.03 -3.23
C ASN A 242 2.01 8.10 -4.26
N THR A 243 0.82 8.44 -4.73
CA THR A 243 0.11 7.70 -5.79
C THR A 243 0.49 8.16 -7.20
N SER A 244 1.29 9.21 -7.32
CA SER A 244 1.74 9.77 -8.59
C SER A 244 2.53 8.76 -9.41
N ALA A 245 2.12 8.54 -10.67
CA ALA A 245 2.78 7.64 -11.60
C ALA A 245 4.25 8.05 -11.87
N GLY A 246 4.56 9.35 -11.89
CA GLY A 246 5.93 9.85 -12.08
C GLY A 246 6.87 9.46 -10.95
N ILE A 247 6.42 9.62 -9.70
CA ILE A 247 7.22 9.22 -8.52
C ILE A 247 7.42 7.70 -8.48
N LYS A 248 6.37 6.92 -8.75
CA LYS A 248 6.49 5.46 -8.78
C LYS A 248 7.50 5.00 -9.82
N ARG A 249 7.42 5.52 -11.04
CA ARG A 249 8.41 5.22 -12.09
C ARG A 249 9.83 5.62 -11.71
N LEU A 250 10.01 6.76 -11.05
CA LEU A 250 11.33 7.14 -10.53
C LEU A 250 11.85 6.13 -9.51
N LEU A 251 11.01 5.70 -8.57
CA LEU A 251 11.38 4.70 -7.56
C LEU A 251 11.70 3.34 -8.18
N ASP A 252 10.88 2.90 -9.14
CA ASP A 252 11.11 1.67 -9.90
C ASP A 252 12.43 1.74 -10.66
N ALA A 253 12.72 2.88 -11.30
CA ALA A 253 13.97 3.11 -12.00
C ALA A 253 15.19 3.16 -11.07
N LEU A 254 15.01 3.63 -9.84
CA LEU A 254 16.02 3.59 -8.78
C LEU A 254 16.11 2.21 -8.11
N GLY A 255 15.31 1.24 -8.51
CA GLY A 255 15.23 -0.08 -7.88
C GLY A 255 14.80 -0.03 -6.42
N VAL A 256 14.00 0.97 -6.03
CA VAL A 256 13.47 1.10 -4.68
C VAL A 256 12.16 0.33 -4.58
N LYS A 257 12.11 -0.65 -3.70
CA LYS A 257 10.84 -1.31 -3.35
C LYS A 257 10.00 -0.34 -2.54
N HIS A 258 8.86 0.06 -3.08
CA HIS A 258 7.98 1.00 -2.40
C HIS A 258 6.66 0.32 -2.02
N GLU A 259 6.36 0.33 -0.72
CA GLU A 259 5.15 -0.28 -0.20
C GLU A 259 4.22 0.81 0.33
N THR A 260 3.01 0.84 -0.23
CA THR A 260 1.90 1.61 0.35
C THR A 260 1.08 0.67 1.21
N HIS A 261 1.06 0.90 2.52
CA HIS A 261 0.32 0.02 3.42
C HIS A 261 -1.19 0.11 3.20
N ALA A 262 -1.85 -1.06 3.28
CA ALA A 262 -3.30 -1.12 3.40
C ALA A 262 -3.73 -0.37 4.68
N THR A 263 -4.86 0.31 4.62
CA THR A 263 -5.52 0.93 5.77
C THR A 263 -5.52 -0.04 6.95
N HIS A 264 -4.94 0.36 8.11
CA HIS A 264 -4.84 -0.34 9.39
C HIS A 264 -3.48 -0.96 9.80
N HIS A 265 -2.39 -0.72 9.07
CA HIS A 265 -1.04 -1.14 9.50
C HIS A 265 -0.17 0.05 9.94
N ALA A 266 -0.74 0.99 10.72
CA ALA A 266 -0.06 2.20 11.22
C ALA A 266 1.23 1.93 12.01
N TRP A 267 1.34 0.76 12.64
CA TRP A 267 2.50 0.37 13.46
C TRP A 267 3.80 0.16 12.67
N VAL A 268 3.74 0.00 11.35
CA VAL A 268 4.95 -0.11 10.51
C VAL A 268 5.65 1.24 10.36
N LYS A 269 4.96 2.36 10.61
CA LYS A 269 5.46 3.74 10.49
C LYS A 269 5.82 4.41 11.80
N GLY A 270 5.81 3.70 12.91
CA GLY A 270 6.06 4.27 14.24
C GLY A 270 7.37 5.09 14.33
N GLY A 271 8.35 4.80 13.48
CA GLY A 271 9.59 5.56 13.39
C GLY A 271 9.38 6.98 12.88
N VAL A 272 8.77 7.14 11.70
CA VAL A 272 8.56 8.48 11.09
C VAL A 272 7.49 9.28 11.85
N GLU A 273 6.47 8.64 12.42
CA GLU A 273 5.51 9.31 13.31
C GLU A 273 6.21 9.89 14.54
N SER A 274 7.10 9.11 15.16
CA SER A 274 7.96 9.59 16.25
C SER A 274 8.89 10.72 15.78
N GLY A 275 9.45 10.61 14.57
CA GLY A 275 10.28 11.64 13.95
C GLY A 275 9.52 12.94 13.75
N ASN A 276 8.30 12.89 13.21
CA ASN A 276 7.42 14.05 13.07
C ASN A 276 7.16 14.72 14.42
N TRP A 277 6.85 13.93 15.45
CA TRP A 277 6.62 14.42 16.80
C TRP A 277 7.87 15.08 17.41
N ILE A 278 9.07 14.51 17.20
CA ILE A 278 10.34 15.06 17.67
C ILE A 278 10.59 16.43 17.00
N VAL A 279 10.41 16.52 15.69
CA VAL A 279 10.58 17.77 14.93
C VAL A 279 9.61 18.84 15.42
N GLU A 280 8.34 18.50 15.57
CA GLU A 280 7.32 19.44 16.04
C GLU A 280 7.62 19.96 17.45
N ARG A 281 7.99 19.05 18.36
CA ARG A 281 8.20 19.41 19.75
C ARG A 281 9.54 20.10 20.03
N HIS A 282 10.61 19.70 19.35
CA HIS A 282 11.97 20.16 19.67
C HIS A 282 12.51 21.18 18.69
N PHE A 283 11.95 21.30 17.50
CA PHE A 283 12.33 22.31 16.53
C PHE A 283 11.22 23.34 16.31
N GLU A 284 10.04 22.93 15.85
CA GLU A 284 8.97 23.88 15.49
C GLU A 284 8.42 24.65 16.68
N SER A 285 8.39 24.04 17.88
CA SER A 285 7.95 24.75 19.09
C SER A 285 8.76 25.99 19.38
N ARG A 286 10.08 26.00 19.06
CA ARG A 286 10.97 27.15 19.27
C ARG A 286 10.72 28.30 18.32
N LEU A 287 10.08 28.04 17.17
CA LEU A 287 9.73 29.09 16.20
C LEU A 287 8.72 30.10 16.75
N LYS A 288 8.10 29.83 17.90
CA LYS A 288 7.31 30.81 18.66
C LYS A 288 8.16 31.94 19.23
N ASP A 289 9.37 31.58 19.69
CA ASP A 289 10.28 32.48 20.36
C ASP A 289 11.38 33.00 19.40
N GLU A 290 11.70 32.20 18.39
CA GLU A 290 12.71 32.48 17.37
C GLU A 290 12.04 32.43 15.96
N PRO A 291 11.19 33.41 15.62
CA PRO A 291 10.47 33.36 14.35
C PRO A 291 11.40 33.57 13.16
N VAL A 292 11.14 32.85 12.08
CA VAL A 292 11.82 32.98 10.79
C VAL A 292 10.89 33.67 9.78
N THR A 293 11.44 34.39 8.81
CA THR A 293 10.67 35.26 7.92
C THR A 293 10.31 34.62 6.59
N SER A 294 10.96 33.52 6.21
CA SER A 294 10.71 32.84 4.94
C SER A 294 10.91 31.33 5.05
N ILE A 295 10.42 30.61 4.03
CA ILE A 295 10.58 29.18 3.92
C ILE A 295 12.06 28.77 3.74
N GLU A 296 12.87 29.61 3.11
CA GLU A 296 14.31 29.38 2.93
C GLU A 296 15.02 29.45 4.28
N GLN A 297 14.72 30.46 5.11
CA GLN A 297 15.27 30.57 6.46
C GLN A 297 14.81 29.40 7.34
N LEU A 298 13.53 28.99 7.23
CA LEU A 298 13.02 27.83 7.94
C LEU A 298 13.79 26.56 7.56
N ASN A 299 14.01 26.33 6.26
CA ASN A 299 14.77 25.19 5.77
C ASN A 299 16.26 25.24 6.19
N ALA A 300 16.87 26.40 6.19
CA ALA A 300 18.24 26.58 6.67
C ALA A 300 18.38 26.29 8.17
N SER A 301 17.40 26.72 8.97
CA SER A 301 17.35 26.43 10.41
C SER A 301 17.07 24.95 10.67
N ALA A 302 16.16 24.34 9.92
CA ALA A 302 15.86 22.92 10.01
C ALA A 302 17.08 22.06 9.65
N ALA A 303 17.82 22.41 8.61
CA ALA A 303 19.04 21.68 8.22
C ALA A 303 20.11 21.71 9.32
N LYS A 304 20.31 22.86 10.01
CA LYS A 304 21.21 22.96 11.18
C LYS A 304 20.73 22.08 12.32
N TRP A 305 19.43 22.14 12.63
CA TRP A 305 18.84 21.34 13.69
C TRP A 305 18.96 19.84 13.41
N VAL A 306 18.68 19.41 12.18
CA VAL A 306 18.81 18.01 11.72
C VAL A 306 20.25 17.51 11.87
N ARG A 307 21.23 18.30 11.45
CA ARG A 307 22.65 17.99 11.63
C ARG A 307 22.97 17.73 13.10
N ASP A 308 22.59 18.67 13.96
CA ASP A 308 22.89 18.60 15.39
C ASP A 308 22.12 17.45 16.07
N TYR A 309 20.91 17.16 15.62
CA TYR A 309 20.13 15.99 16.06
C TYR A 309 20.80 14.67 15.67
N ASN A 310 21.21 14.52 14.40
CA ASN A 310 21.83 13.29 13.91
C ASN A 310 23.21 13.06 14.56
N ALA A 311 23.96 14.10 14.81
CA ALA A 311 25.23 14.07 15.55
C ALA A 311 25.07 13.95 17.08
N ASN A 312 23.81 13.91 17.61
CA ASN A 312 23.49 13.86 19.03
C ASN A 312 24.05 15.03 19.86
N LEU A 313 24.15 16.22 19.25
CA LEU A 313 24.64 17.44 19.91
C LEU A 313 23.54 18.16 20.71
N ILE A 314 22.27 17.80 20.52
CA ILE A 314 21.12 18.38 21.23
C ILE A 314 20.88 17.55 22.49
N THR A 315 21.12 18.12 23.66
CA THR A 315 20.93 17.42 24.93
C THR A 315 19.46 17.07 25.19
N HIS A 316 19.22 15.92 25.78
CA HIS A 316 17.90 15.41 26.19
C HIS A 316 16.89 15.14 25.07
N VAL A 317 17.27 15.20 23.80
CA VAL A 317 16.43 14.81 22.69
C VAL A 317 16.72 13.35 22.32
N ASP A 318 15.74 12.49 22.51
CA ASP A 318 15.74 11.09 22.11
C ASP A 318 16.92 10.23 22.60
N SER A 319 16.93 9.98 23.90
CA SER A 319 17.90 9.09 24.56
C SER A 319 17.57 7.59 24.42
N ARG A 320 16.58 7.21 23.59
CA ARG A 320 16.04 5.86 23.55
C ARG A 320 16.87 4.86 22.72
N ILE A 321 17.75 5.34 21.86
CA ILE A 321 18.61 4.47 21.04
C ILE A 321 19.76 3.94 21.90
N ARG A 322 19.49 2.87 22.66
CA ARG A 322 20.50 2.10 23.38
C ARG A 322 20.82 0.84 22.58
N ARG A 323 22.11 0.53 22.47
CA ARG A 323 22.61 -0.72 21.89
C ARG A 323 22.87 -1.75 22.98
N ASP A 324 22.97 -3.02 22.61
CA ASP A 324 23.20 -4.13 23.56
C ASP A 324 24.52 -4.01 24.33
N ASP A 325 25.51 -3.32 23.76
CA ASP A 325 26.78 -3.02 24.41
C ASP A 325 26.68 -1.93 25.50
N GLY A 326 25.50 -1.38 25.71
CA GLY A 326 25.26 -0.30 26.67
C GLY A 326 25.76 1.07 26.23
N ASN A 327 26.45 1.17 25.10
CA ASN A 327 26.90 2.43 24.54
C ASN A 327 25.79 3.11 23.74
N GLN A 328 25.79 4.44 23.79
CA GLN A 328 24.88 5.25 22.99
C GLN A 328 25.60 5.60 21.68
N HIS A 329 25.33 4.85 20.62
CA HIS A 329 25.79 5.19 19.29
C HIS A 329 24.94 6.34 18.73
N VAL A 330 25.61 7.38 18.23
CA VAL A 330 24.94 8.44 17.49
C VAL A 330 24.48 7.93 16.12
N ARG A 331 23.49 8.59 15.57
CA ARG A 331 22.89 8.24 14.29
C ARG A 331 23.90 8.31 13.14
N ASP A 332 24.74 9.33 13.17
CA ASP A 332 25.81 9.53 12.19
C ASP A 332 26.91 8.46 12.30
N ASP A 333 27.23 7.97 13.51
CA ASP A 333 28.19 6.88 13.68
C ASP A 333 27.72 5.60 12.98
N LEU A 334 26.41 5.31 13.06
CA LEU A 334 25.83 4.15 12.37
C LEU A 334 25.85 4.34 10.86
N TRP A 335 25.69 5.57 10.37
CA TRP A 335 25.80 5.86 8.94
C TRP A 335 27.24 5.67 8.43
N ASN A 336 28.23 6.02 9.23
CA ASN A 336 29.65 5.78 8.91
C ASN A 336 29.99 4.31 8.69
N LEU A 337 29.25 3.38 9.30
CA LEU A 337 29.47 1.94 9.08
C LEU A 337 29.23 1.50 7.62
N ILE A 338 28.40 2.22 6.89
CA ILE A 338 28.10 1.92 5.48
C ILE A 338 28.82 2.82 4.48
N ALA A 339 29.60 3.80 4.93
CA ALA A 339 30.25 4.79 4.07
C ALA A 339 31.14 4.18 2.96
N HIS A 340 31.67 2.97 3.19
CA HIS A 340 32.52 2.26 2.25
C HIS A 340 31.82 1.06 1.57
N HIS A 341 30.50 0.95 1.71
CA HIS A 341 29.71 -0.12 1.09
C HIS A 341 28.84 0.41 -0.06
N PRO A 342 29.31 0.37 -1.33
CA PRO A 342 28.58 0.95 -2.45
C PRO A 342 27.17 0.38 -2.64
N GLN A 343 26.95 -0.88 -2.26
CA GLN A 343 25.63 -1.51 -2.35
C GLN A 343 24.63 -0.95 -1.32
N ALA A 344 25.12 -0.60 -0.12
CA ALA A 344 24.30 0.00 0.93
C ALA A 344 24.12 1.50 0.74
N LEU A 345 25.11 2.17 0.11
CA LEU A 345 25.11 3.60 -0.12
C LEU A 345 25.09 3.92 -1.63
N ARG A 346 23.91 3.77 -2.23
CA ARG A 346 23.68 4.06 -3.64
C ARG A 346 23.49 5.55 -3.84
N GLU A 347 24.25 6.15 -4.76
CA GLU A 347 24.14 7.58 -5.04
C GLU A 347 22.83 7.95 -5.75
N MET A 348 22.27 9.09 -5.37
CA MET A 348 21.11 9.66 -6.05
C MET A 348 21.55 10.36 -7.34
N PRO A 349 21.01 9.98 -8.51
CA PRO A 349 21.32 10.64 -9.76
C PRO A 349 20.91 12.12 -9.77
N GLY A 350 21.54 12.88 -10.68
CA GLY A 350 21.28 14.30 -10.81
C GLY A 350 19.82 14.66 -11.08
N ARG A 351 19.41 15.87 -10.70
CA ARG A 351 18.04 16.38 -10.83
C ARG A 351 17.48 16.24 -12.24
N ASP A 352 18.28 16.53 -13.27
CA ASP A 352 17.81 16.51 -14.67
C ASP A 352 17.47 15.10 -15.12
N VAL A 353 18.28 14.13 -14.70
CA VAL A 353 18.07 12.71 -14.96
C VAL A 353 16.80 12.21 -14.27
N CYS A 354 16.67 12.49 -12.98
CA CYS A 354 15.47 12.11 -12.22
C CYS A 354 14.21 12.83 -12.73
N GLY A 355 14.35 14.06 -13.22
CA GLY A 355 13.28 14.87 -13.80
C GLY A 355 12.64 14.29 -15.06
N TYR A 356 13.33 13.37 -15.73
CA TYR A 356 12.78 12.63 -16.86
C TYR A 356 11.46 11.94 -16.51
N PHE A 357 11.41 11.27 -15.36
CA PHE A 357 10.25 10.49 -14.89
C PHE A 357 9.04 11.36 -14.53
N MET A 358 9.28 12.64 -14.22
CA MET A 358 8.23 13.58 -13.87
C MET A 358 7.45 14.12 -15.07
N ARG A 359 7.96 13.90 -16.28
CA ARG A 359 7.33 14.39 -17.54
C ARG A 359 6.10 13.58 -17.96
N GLY A 360 5.81 12.45 -17.31
CA GLY A 360 4.56 11.73 -17.44
C GLY A 360 4.35 10.88 -18.68
N LYS A 361 5.34 10.74 -19.55
CA LYS A 361 5.23 9.94 -20.78
C LYS A 361 5.89 8.57 -20.62
N GLU A 362 5.12 7.54 -20.90
CA GLU A 362 5.63 6.20 -21.15
C GLU A 362 6.14 6.17 -22.59
N GLU A 363 7.33 5.61 -22.79
CA GLU A 363 7.93 5.54 -24.10
C GLU A 363 7.83 4.13 -24.66
N THR A 364 7.20 4.01 -25.83
CA THR A 364 7.17 2.76 -26.58
C THR A 364 8.25 2.76 -27.65
N ARG A 365 8.85 1.60 -27.90
CA ARG A 365 9.83 1.37 -28.98
C ARG A 365 9.42 0.16 -29.81
N VAL A 366 9.81 0.18 -31.05
CA VAL A 366 9.59 -0.93 -31.98
C VAL A 366 10.82 -1.80 -32.02
N ILE A 367 10.62 -3.11 -31.83
CA ILE A 367 11.71 -4.09 -31.96
C ILE A 367 12.03 -4.26 -33.45
N ARG A 368 13.28 -4.08 -33.78
CA ARG A 368 13.81 -4.30 -35.14
C ARG A 368 14.99 -5.26 -35.04
N ASP A 369 14.89 -6.39 -35.70
CA ASP A 369 15.93 -7.42 -35.71
C ASP A 369 16.43 -7.83 -34.33
N GLY A 370 15.49 -7.86 -33.34
CA GLY A 370 15.80 -8.19 -31.97
C GLY A 370 16.45 -7.05 -31.16
N HIS A 371 16.50 -5.84 -31.70
CA HIS A 371 17.08 -4.68 -31.02
C HIS A 371 16.06 -3.56 -30.88
N ILE A 372 16.25 -2.74 -29.86
CA ILE A 372 15.56 -1.46 -29.68
C ILE A 372 16.58 -0.34 -29.51
N SER A 373 16.24 0.87 -29.95
CA SER A 373 17.02 2.08 -29.70
C SER A 373 16.27 2.99 -28.74
N PHE A 374 16.96 3.48 -27.72
CA PHE A 374 16.37 4.35 -26.71
C PHE A 374 17.36 5.43 -26.27
N VAL A 375 16.88 6.68 -26.13
CA VAL A 375 17.70 7.78 -25.59
C VAL A 375 17.69 7.68 -24.07
N HIS A 376 18.78 7.17 -23.51
CA HIS A 376 18.85 6.96 -22.07
C HIS A 376 19.13 8.26 -21.32
N PRO A 377 18.38 8.60 -20.25
CA PRO A 377 18.54 9.87 -19.52
C PRO A 377 19.90 10.02 -18.84
N LEU A 378 20.59 8.92 -18.48
CA LEU A 378 21.94 8.99 -17.88
C LEU A 378 23.00 9.41 -18.91
N SER A 379 22.97 8.88 -20.12
CA SER A 379 23.95 9.20 -21.16
C SER A 379 23.55 10.40 -22.03
N GLY A 380 22.24 10.70 -22.10
CA GLY A 380 21.68 11.69 -23.02
C GLY A 380 21.80 11.30 -24.50
N LYS A 381 22.27 10.08 -24.81
CA LYS A 381 22.51 9.54 -26.15
C LYS A 381 21.54 8.40 -26.47
N SER A 382 21.36 8.14 -27.75
CA SER A 382 20.64 6.97 -28.24
C SER A 382 21.54 5.75 -28.11
N GLU A 383 21.11 4.83 -27.24
CA GLU A 383 21.78 3.54 -27.02
C GLU A 383 20.99 2.42 -27.70
N SER A 384 21.67 1.33 -28.06
CA SER A 384 21.06 0.12 -28.62
C SER A 384 21.01 -0.97 -27.58
N TYR A 385 19.92 -1.73 -27.55
CA TYR A 385 19.66 -2.79 -26.58
C TYR A 385 19.30 -4.07 -27.31
N ASN A 386 19.98 -5.17 -26.98
CA ASN A 386 19.82 -6.47 -27.62
C ASN A 386 18.83 -7.33 -26.85
N LEU A 387 17.68 -7.63 -27.46
CA LEU A 387 16.61 -8.46 -26.92
C LEU A 387 16.60 -9.88 -27.47
N GLN A 388 17.59 -10.30 -28.27
CA GLN A 388 17.61 -11.60 -28.95
C GLN A 388 17.51 -12.80 -28.00
N ALA A 389 17.93 -12.65 -26.74
CA ALA A 389 17.79 -13.71 -25.73
C ALA A 389 16.32 -14.08 -25.47
N TRP A 390 15.39 -13.15 -25.69
CA TRP A 390 13.95 -13.30 -25.50
C TRP A 390 13.16 -13.34 -26.81
N ALA A 391 13.81 -13.65 -27.92
CA ALA A 391 13.19 -13.65 -29.25
C ALA A 391 11.99 -14.61 -29.41
N LYS A 392 11.75 -15.50 -28.43
CA LYS A 392 10.57 -16.36 -28.38
C LYS A 392 9.29 -15.63 -27.92
N ASP A 393 9.46 -14.54 -27.19
CA ASP A 393 8.39 -13.84 -26.51
C ASP A 393 7.88 -12.61 -27.28
N PHE A 394 8.51 -12.24 -28.41
CA PHE A 394 8.10 -11.10 -29.21
C PHE A 394 8.21 -11.37 -30.72
N ALA A 395 7.50 -10.58 -31.52
CA ALA A 395 7.63 -10.56 -32.98
C ALA A 395 8.44 -9.35 -33.46
N ASN A 396 9.15 -9.50 -34.62
CA ASN A 396 9.82 -8.37 -35.23
C ASN A 396 8.80 -7.32 -35.70
N GLY A 397 9.00 -6.06 -35.32
CA GLY A 397 8.07 -4.96 -35.57
C GLY A 397 7.08 -4.72 -34.41
N GLU A 398 7.11 -5.54 -33.36
CA GLU A 398 6.27 -5.37 -32.17
C GLU A 398 6.67 -4.12 -31.37
N LYS A 399 5.67 -3.50 -30.74
CA LYS A 399 5.87 -2.34 -29.88
C LYS A 399 5.95 -2.81 -28.42
N VAL A 400 7.03 -2.44 -27.76
CA VAL A 400 7.26 -2.74 -26.35
C VAL A 400 7.37 -1.44 -25.54
N MET A 401 6.95 -1.48 -24.28
CA MET A 401 7.17 -0.38 -23.36
C MET A 401 8.60 -0.42 -22.83
N VAL A 402 9.26 0.74 -22.80
CA VAL A 402 10.64 0.88 -22.37
C VAL A 402 10.73 1.92 -21.26
N SER A 403 11.29 1.52 -20.14
CA SER A 403 11.52 2.37 -18.97
C SER A 403 13.02 2.39 -18.64
N PRO A 404 13.68 3.55 -18.62
CA PRO A 404 15.08 3.60 -18.24
C PRO A 404 15.25 3.30 -16.75
N MET A 405 16.30 2.55 -16.43
CA MET A 405 16.73 2.29 -15.05
C MET A 405 17.84 3.26 -14.67
N LEU A 406 17.83 3.73 -13.45
CA LEU A 406 18.87 4.62 -12.91
C LEU A 406 19.92 3.88 -12.07
N LEU A 407 19.80 2.56 -12.04
CA LEU A 407 20.81 1.65 -11.49
C LEU A 407 21.56 0.98 -12.65
N GLY A 408 22.88 0.89 -12.52
CA GLY A 408 23.73 0.30 -13.56
C GLY A 408 24.07 1.28 -14.67
N ASP A 409 24.69 0.75 -15.73
CA ASP A 409 25.20 1.55 -16.84
C ASP A 409 24.21 1.57 -18.01
N CYS A 410 23.34 2.58 -18.02
CA CYS A 410 22.31 2.78 -19.05
C CYS A 410 21.41 1.55 -19.27
N VAL A 411 20.98 0.89 -18.21
CA VAL A 411 20.06 -0.24 -18.27
C VAL A 411 18.64 0.25 -18.60
N VAL A 412 17.92 -0.50 -19.43
CA VAL A 412 16.47 -0.30 -19.63
C VAL A 412 15.69 -1.52 -19.17
N ARG A 413 14.50 -1.28 -18.62
CA ARG A 413 13.49 -2.31 -18.39
C ARG A 413 12.53 -2.30 -19.55
N VAL A 414 12.39 -3.44 -20.20
CA VAL A 414 11.48 -3.65 -21.33
C VAL A 414 10.34 -4.55 -20.88
N GLU A 415 9.12 -4.14 -21.15
CA GLU A 415 7.91 -4.91 -20.89
C GLU A 415 7.43 -5.52 -22.20
N ILE A 416 7.43 -6.84 -22.26
CA ILE A 416 7.01 -7.64 -23.42
C ILE A 416 5.67 -8.28 -23.07
N ASP A 417 4.62 -7.90 -23.80
CA ASP A 417 3.29 -8.46 -23.61
C ASP A 417 3.24 -9.92 -24.08
N ARG A 418 2.65 -10.80 -23.27
CA ARG A 418 2.46 -12.21 -23.60
C ARG A 418 1.00 -12.57 -23.53
N PHE A 419 0.46 -13.12 -24.61
CA PHE A 419 -0.94 -13.49 -24.68
C PHE A 419 -1.31 -14.53 -23.59
N GLY A 420 -2.29 -14.19 -22.75
CA GLY A 420 -2.78 -15.07 -21.68
C GLY A 420 -1.83 -15.29 -20.49
N GLN A 421 -0.74 -14.52 -20.40
CA GLN A 421 0.23 -14.56 -19.31
C GLN A 421 0.51 -13.16 -18.81
N GLU A 422 1.17 -13.05 -17.64
CA GLU A 422 1.67 -11.78 -17.17
C GLU A 422 2.76 -11.25 -18.12
N PRO A 423 2.85 -9.92 -18.32
CA PRO A 423 3.90 -9.31 -19.11
C PRO A 423 5.29 -9.73 -18.61
N LEU A 424 6.19 -10.02 -19.54
CA LEU A 424 7.58 -10.33 -19.20
C LEU A 424 8.37 -9.04 -19.03
N LEU A 425 8.89 -8.81 -17.82
CA LEU A 425 9.77 -7.69 -17.53
C LEU A 425 11.22 -8.14 -17.64
N VAL A 426 11.97 -7.54 -18.57
CA VAL A 426 13.39 -7.85 -18.77
C VAL A 426 14.24 -6.59 -18.60
N GLU A 427 15.35 -6.72 -17.92
CA GLU A 427 16.33 -5.65 -17.76
C GLU A 427 17.51 -5.91 -18.71
N VAL A 428 17.81 -4.94 -19.55
CA VAL A 428 18.79 -5.08 -20.62
C VAL A 428 19.78 -3.93 -20.56
N GLU A 429 21.06 -4.26 -20.57
CA GLU A 429 22.15 -3.29 -20.63
C GLU A 429 22.33 -2.76 -22.06
N ALA A 430 22.82 -1.52 -22.17
CA ALA A 430 23.19 -0.97 -23.46
C ALA A 430 24.28 -1.81 -24.12
N VAL A 431 24.14 -2.07 -25.41
CA VAL A 431 25.19 -2.74 -26.21
C VAL A 431 26.42 -1.87 -26.19
N ARG A 432 27.45 -2.34 -25.52
CA ARG A 432 28.74 -1.66 -25.44
C ARG A 432 29.83 -2.55 -25.99
N GLY A 433 30.63 -1.99 -26.81
CA GLY A 433 31.72 -2.66 -27.48
C GLY A 433 31.55 -2.51 -28.99
N PHE A 434 32.36 -1.66 -29.55
CA PHE A 434 32.48 -1.47 -30.99
C PHE A 434 33.89 -1.85 -31.39
N ASP A 435 34.00 -2.42 -32.58
CA ASP A 435 35.31 -2.66 -33.21
C ASP A 435 35.98 -1.33 -33.61
N GLU A 436 37.22 -1.40 -34.07
CA GLU A 436 37.96 -0.22 -34.52
C GLU A 436 37.31 0.51 -35.71
N TYR A 437 36.32 -0.13 -36.34
CA TYR A 437 35.55 0.44 -37.47
C TYR A 437 34.16 0.95 -37.02
N GLY A 438 33.88 0.95 -35.71
CA GLY A 438 32.62 1.45 -35.16
C GLY A 438 31.44 0.50 -35.31
N ARG A 439 31.66 -0.81 -35.54
CA ARG A 439 30.63 -1.83 -35.63
C ARG A 439 30.45 -2.53 -34.30
N ALA A 440 29.21 -2.84 -33.94
CA ALA A 440 28.89 -3.50 -32.68
C ALA A 440 29.52 -4.92 -32.63
N LEU A 441 30.23 -5.23 -31.56
CA LEU A 441 30.90 -6.51 -31.36
C LEU A 441 29.94 -7.70 -31.17
N ASP A 442 28.67 -7.45 -30.84
CA ASP A 442 27.62 -8.47 -30.77
C ASP A 442 27.02 -8.82 -32.14
N ALA A 443 27.37 -8.06 -33.21
CA ALA A 443 26.95 -8.35 -34.57
C ALA A 443 27.66 -9.59 -35.12
N THR A 444 26.89 -10.51 -35.73
CA THR A 444 27.43 -11.71 -36.34
C THR A 444 28.35 -11.35 -37.53
N VAL A 445 29.55 -11.89 -37.56
CA VAL A 445 30.50 -11.66 -38.65
C VAL A 445 29.99 -12.34 -39.94
N ILE A 446 30.01 -11.62 -41.07
CA ILE A 446 29.60 -12.17 -42.35
C ILE A 446 30.50 -13.36 -42.70
N GLY A 447 29.89 -14.52 -42.96
CA GLY A 447 30.58 -15.79 -43.22
C GLY A 447 30.57 -16.77 -42.03
N GLN A 448 30.18 -16.36 -40.85
CA GLN A 448 29.85 -17.28 -39.77
C GLN A 448 28.42 -17.80 -39.92
N GLU A 449 28.18 -19.07 -39.48
CA GLU A 449 26.83 -19.62 -39.50
C GLU A 449 25.87 -18.73 -38.71
N ARG A 450 24.83 -18.28 -39.39
CA ARG A 450 23.72 -17.59 -38.74
C ARG A 450 23.03 -18.57 -37.83
N ARG A 451 23.05 -18.35 -36.54
CA ARG A 451 22.10 -19.00 -35.66
C ARG A 451 20.70 -18.56 -36.08
N GLN A 452 19.89 -19.53 -36.52
CA GLN A 452 18.47 -19.23 -36.76
C GLN A 452 17.86 -18.71 -35.46
N ALA A 453 17.14 -17.59 -35.57
CA ALA A 453 16.40 -17.07 -34.46
C ALA A 453 15.45 -18.16 -33.93
N PRO A 454 15.34 -18.33 -32.62
CA PRO A 454 14.38 -19.29 -32.06
C PRO A 454 12.97 -18.92 -32.54
N HIS A 455 12.18 -19.93 -32.86
CA HIS A 455 10.83 -19.70 -33.31
C HIS A 455 10.00 -19.00 -32.22
N THR A 456 9.29 -17.96 -32.61
CA THR A 456 8.32 -17.29 -31.71
C THR A 456 7.12 -18.21 -31.45
N ALA A 457 6.37 -17.95 -30.39
CA ALA A 457 5.12 -18.67 -30.11
C ALA A 457 4.13 -18.59 -31.29
N ALA A 458 4.12 -17.47 -32.03
CA ALA A 458 3.33 -17.29 -33.25
C ALA A 458 3.81 -18.23 -34.37
N THR A 459 5.11 -18.38 -34.54
CA THR A 459 5.68 -19.29 -35.55
C THR A 459 5.38 -20.75 -35.20
N GLU A 460 5.47 -21.14 -33.93
CA GLU A 460 5.10 -22.49 -33.49
C GLU A 460 3.61 -22.75 -33.69
N ALA A 461 2.75 -21.80 -33.37
CA ALA A 461 1.30 -21.91 -33.65
C ALA A 461 1.04 -22.01 -35.15
N SER A 462 1.74 -21.25 -36.00
CA SER A 462 1.63 -21.34 -37.45
C SER A 462 2.08 -22.70 -38.00
N LYS A 463 3.14 -23.31 -37.43
CA LYS A 463 3.53 -24.69 -37.77
C LYS A 463 2.44 -25.71 -37.43
N VAL A 464 1.87 -25.61 -36.22
CA VAL A 464 0.78 -26.50 -35.81
C VAL A 464 -0.42 -26.37 -36.75
N LEU A 465 -0.78 -25.15 -37.14
CA LEU A 465 -1.85 -24.88 -38.10
C LEU A 465 -1.49 -25.42 -39.49
N ALA A 466 -0.28 -25.26 -39.96
CA ALA A 466 0.19 -25.79 -41.23
C ALA A 466 0.11 -27.33 -41.25
N GLN A 467 0.59 -27.98 -40.20
CA GLN A 467 0.51 -29.43 -40.03
C GLN A 467 -0.95 -29.93 -39.94
N ALA A 468 -1.80 -29.22 -39.23
CA ALA A 468 -3.22 -29.53 -39.16
C ALA A 468 -3.91 -29.38 -40.51
N ALA A 469 -3.51 -28.41 -41.32
CA ALA A 469 -4.12 -28.16 -42.64
C ALA A 469 -3.63 -29.08 -43.75
N TYR A 470 -2.32 -29.39 -43.76
CA TYR A 470 -1.69 -30.09 -44.92
C TYR A 470 -1.06 -31.44 -44.55
N GLY A 471 -1.11 -31.84 -43.28
CA GLY A 471 -0.62 -33.14 -42.79
C GLY A 471 0.59 -33.04 -41.90
N ALA A 472 0.81 -34.09 -41.09
CA ALA A 472 1.90 -34.15 -40.13
C ALA A 472 3.27 -34.05 -40.84
N GLY A 473 4.18 -33.22 -40.32
CA GLY A 473 5.53 -33.03 -40.85
C GLY A 473 5.65 -31.92 -41.89
N THR A 474 4.55 -31.29 -42.33
CA THR A 474 4.58 -30.20 -43.30
C THR A 474 5.28 -28.97 -42.71
N SER A 475 6.29 -28.46 -43.37
CA SER A 475 6.96 -27.21 -43.03
C SER A 475 6.10 -25.99 -43.39
N LEU A 476 6.41 -24.82 -42.87
CA LEU A 476 5.70 -23.57 -43.23
C LEU A 476 5.88 -23.24 -44.73
N GLU A 477 7.05 -23.48 -45.28
CA GLU A 477 7.37 -23.26 -46.69
C GLU A 477 6.58 -24.20 -47.60
N GLU A 478 6.54 -25.47 -47.24
CA GLU A 478 5.74 -26.49 -47.99
C GLU A 478 4.22 -26.19 -47.91
N ALA A 479 3.75 -25.69 -46.75
CA ALA A 479 2.35 -25.29 -46.63
C ALA A 479 2.03 -24.04 -47.47
N GLU A 480 2.97 -23.11 -47.61
CA GLU A 480 2.83 -21.95 -48.48
C GLU A 480 2.86 -22.35 -49.96
N GLU A 481 3.78 -23.21 -50.35
CA GLU A 481 3.77 -23.78 -51.70
C GLU A 481 2.51 -24.56 -52.04
N ALA A 482 2.02 -25.37 -51.11
CA ALA A 482 0.75 -26.09 -51.29
C ALA A 482 -0.41 -25.12 -51.49
N ARG A 483 -0.46 -24.05 -50.73
CA ARG A 483 -1.48 -22.99 -50.85
C ARG A 483 -1.38 -22.27 -52.21
N ASN A 484 -0.17 -21.95 -52.64
CA ASN A 484 0.08 -21.32 -53.96
C ASN A 484 -0.26 -22.24 -55.14
N LYS A 485 -0.13 -23.54 -54.94
CA LYS A 485 -0.56 -24.56 -55.92
C LYS A 485 -2.06 -24.90 -55.83
N ASN A 486 -2.85 -24.12 -55.08
CA ASN A 486 -4.29 -24.33 -54.84
C ASN A 486 -4.62 -25.69 -54.21
N ALA A 487 -3.71 -26.28 -53.45
CA ALA A 487 -4.01 -27.50 -52.68
C ALA A 487 -5.07 -27.20 -51.61
N ARG A 488 -6.06 -28.07 -51.52
CA ARG A 488 -7.13 -27.92 -50.52
C ARG A 488 -6.61 -28.31 -49.14
N PRO A 489 -6.78 -27.47 -48.13
CA PRO A 489 -6.40 -27.80 -46.76
C PRO A 489 -7.28 -28.97 -46.25
N PHE A 490 -6.76 -29.70 -45.26
CA PHE A 490 -7.44 -30.81 -44.57
C PHE A 490 -7.79 -32.03 -45.44
N GLN A 491 -7.14 -32.22 -46.61
CA GLN A 491 -7.38 -33.34 -47.49
C GLN A 491 -7.10 -34.71 -46.86
N HIS A 492 -6.20 -34.77 -45.90
CA HIS A 492 -5.82 -35.99 -45.17
C HIS A 492 -6.87 -36.44 -44.15
N LEU A 493 -7.86 -35.61 -43.84
CA LEU A 493 -8.96 -35.98 -42.95
C LEU A 493 -10.03 -36.79 -43.70
N ASN A 494 -10.92 -37.48 -42.97
CA ASN A 494 -12.01 -38.27 -43.47
C ASN A 494 -11.58 -39.37 -44.48
N ASN A 495 -10.51 -40.11 -44.15
CA ASN A 495 -9.95 -41.16 -45.01
C ASN A 495 -9.55 -40.65 -46.41
N GLY A 496 -8.95 -39.48 -46.48
CA GLY A 496 -8.47 -38.86 -47.71
C GLY A 496 -9.56 -38.12 -48.54
N ARG A 497 -10.80 -38.03 -48.01
CA ARG A 497 -11.87 -37.27 -48.66
C ARG A 497 -11.85 -35.78 -48.39
N GLY A 498 -11.12 -35.39 -47.35
CA GLY A 498 -11.02 -33.99 -46.93
C GLY A 498 -12.33 -33.42 -46.38
N VAL A 499 -12.36 -32.12 -46.21
CA VAL A 499 -13.58 -31.38 -45.83
C VAL A 499 -14.26 -30.88 -47.10
N THR A 500 -15.49 -31.27 -47.32
CA THR A 500 -16.30 -30.79 -48.44
C THR A 500 -16.70 -29.35 -48.17
N ALA A 501 -16.54 -28.48 -49.17
CA ALA A 501 -16.95 -27.10 -49.04
C ALA A 501 -18.43 -27.00 -48.65
N HIS A 502 -18.67 -26.23 -47.58
CA HIS A 502 -20.03 -26.03 -47.06
C HIS A 502 -20.73 -27.29 -46.56
N SER A 503 -20.04 -28.41 -46.28
CA SER A 503 -20.65 -29.67 -45.79
C SER A 503 -21.38 -29.51 -44.45
N HIS A 504 -21.13 -28.45 -43.70
CA HIS A 504 -21.80 -28.12 -42.46
C HIS A 504 -23.14 -27.37 -42.68
N LEU A 505 -23.37 -26.85 -43.88
CA LEU A 505 -24.60 -26.14 -44.20
C LEU A 505 -25.70 -27.15 -44.62
N GLY A 506 -26.90 -26.92 -44.20
CA GLY A 506 -28.05 -27.75 -44.50
C GLY A 506 -28.15 -29.06 -43.70
N GLN A 507 -27.27 -29.32 -42.73
CA GLN A 507 -27.30 -30.49 -41.85
C GLN A 507 -28.15 -30.30 -40.59
N GLY A 508 -28.49 -29.06 -40.26
CA GLY A 508 -29.37 -28.76 -39.13
C GLY A 508 -30.85 -28.76 -39.58
N GLU A 509 -31.70 -29.33 -38.77
CA GLU A 509 -33.14 -29.11 -38.94
C GLU A 509 -33.42 -27.61 -38.71
N LEU A 510 -34.01 -26.97 -39.74
CA LEU A 510 -34.52 -25.61 -39.56
C LEU A 510 -35.58 -25.64 -38.46
N PRO A 511 -35.54 -24.75 -37.49
CA PRO A 511 -36.60 -24.65 -36.51
C PRO A 511 -37.93 -24.51 -37.27
N GLN A 512 -38.85 -25.45 -37.03
CA GLN A 512 -40.18 -25.37 -37.63
C GLN A 512 -40.79 -24.04 -37.21
N ARG A 513 -41.17 -23.25 -38.20
CA ARG A 513 -41.92 -22.03 -37.94
C ARG A 513 -43.26 -22.46 -37.36
N LEU A 514 -43.36 -22.43 -36.05
CA LEU A 514 -44.62 -22.63 -35.36
C LEU A 514 -45.56 -21.50 -35.79
N LEU A 515 -46.37 -21.76 -36.79
CA LEU A 515 -47.50 -20.88 -37.08
C LEU A 515 -48.46 -21.02 -35.91
N PRO A 516 -48.92 -19.94 -35.30
CA PRO A 516 -49.90 -20.03 -34.24
C PRO A 516 -51.14 -20.79 -34.74
N THR A 517 -51.63 -21.73 -33.93
CA THR A 517 -52.81 -22.46 -34.22
C THR A 517 -54.03 -21.54 -34.33
N ALA A 518 -55.07 -21.95 -35.05
CA ALA A 518 -56.29 -21.14 -35.17
C ALA A 518 -56.91 -20.76 -33.80
N GLN A 519 -56.69 -21.59 -32.78
CA GLN A 519 -57.06 -21.30 -31.39
C GLN A 519 -56.21 -20.24 -30.74
N GLU A 520 -54.89 -20.22 -30.96
CA GLU A 520 -53.97 -19.22 -30.45
C GLU A 520 -54.18 -17.85 -31.13
N LEU A 521 -54.56 -17.85 -32.41
CA LEU A 521 -54.91 -16.65 -33.15
C LEU A 521 -56.25 -16.02 -32.70
N ASN A 522 -57.08 -16.78 -31.98
CA ASN A 522 -58.36 -16.32 -31.46
C ASN A 522 -58.39 -16.10 -29.95
N THR A 523 -57.25 -15.98 -29.32
CA THR A 523 -57.18 -15.53 -27.93
C THR A 523 -57.75 -14.10 -27.79
N PRO A 524 -58.30 -13.72 -26.62
CA PRO A 524 -58.92 -12.39 -26.43
C PRO A 524 -58.03 -11.23 -26.82
N ASP A 525 -56.71 -11.37 -26.57
CA ASP A 525 -55.71 -10.31 -26.88
C ASP A 525 -55.49 -10.16 -28.39
N VAL A 526 -55.51 -11.26 -29.15
CA VAL A 526 -55.38 -11.23 -30.61
C VAL A 526 -56.68 -10.81 -31.27
N ALA A 527 -57.81 -11.15 -30.67
CA ALA A 527 -59.15 -10.67 -31.14
C ALA A 527 -59.30 -9.16 -30.95
N ALA A 528 -58.81 -8.60 -29.84
CA ALA A 528 -58.79 -7.17 -29.57
C ALA A 528 -57.89 -6.41 -30.57
N ALA A 529 -56.73 -6.96 -30.89
CA ALA A 529 -55.79 -6.37 -31.87
C ALA A 529 -56.33 -6.43 -33.31
N ARG A 530 -57.17 -7.40 -33.67
CA ARG A 530 -57.82 -7.47 -34.99
C ARG A 530 -58.95 -6.46 -35.16
N GLY A 531 -59.54 -5.95 -34.07
CA GLY A 531 -60.54 -4.91 -34.10
C GLY A 531 -59.99 -3.53 -34.40
N SER A 532 -58.70 -3.28 -34.20
CA SER A 532 -58.02 -2.07 -34.61
C SER A 532 -57.43 -2.23 -36.01
N ARG A 533 -58.08 -1.64 -37.02
CA ARG A 533 -57.53 -1.54 -38.38
C ARG A 533 -56.22 -0.74 -38.30
N VAL A 534 -55.07 -1.43 -38.17
CA VAL A 534 -53.78 -0.82 -38.40
C VAL A 534 -53.56 -0.86 -39.91
N GLU A 535 -53.74 0.29 -40.56
CA GLU A 535 -53.22 0.48 -41.91
C GLU A 535 -51.68 0.33 -41.84
N LEU A 536 -51.18 -0.78 -42.39
CA LEU A 536 -49.73 -0.97 -42.59
C LEU A 536 -49.33 -0.03 -43.73
N VAL A 537 -48.87 1.16 -43.37
CA VAL A 537 -48.11 2.02 -44.27
C VAL A 537 -46.74 1.38 -44.46
N PRO A 538 -46.31 1.08 -45.69
CA PRO A 538 -44.95 0.54 -45.90
C PRO A 538 -43.93 1.61 -45.53
N LEU A 539 -43.29 1.45 -44.39
CA LEU A 539 -42.13 2.26 -43.99
C LEU A 539 -40.99 2.06 -44.97
N SER A 540 -40.46 3.13 -45.52
CA SER A 540 -39.21 3.08 -46.28
C SER A 540 -38.10 2.56 -45.37
N LEU A 541 -37.09 1.88 -45.95
CA LEU A 541 -35.95 1.33 -45.18
C LEU A 541 -35.24 2.38 -44.34
N VAL A 542 -35.38 3.65 -44.71
CA VAL A 542 -34.76 4.79 -43.98
C VAL A 542 -35.59 5.11 -42.72
N GLU A 543 -36.90 5.07 -42.79
CA GLU A 543 -37.78 5.32 -41.64
C GLU A 543 -37.76 4.16 -40.64
N ALA A 544 -37.58 2.93 -41.10
CA ALA A 544 -37.37 1.76 -40.25
C ALA A 544 -36.03 1.85 -39.47
N ALA A 545 -34.99 2.36 -40.11
CA ALA A 545 -33.68 2.56 -39.46
C ALA A 545 -33.70 3.66 -38.41
N GLU A 546 -34.53 4.70 -38.58
CA GLU A 546 -34.71 5.77 -37.60
C GLU A 546 -35.47 5.31 -36.36
N GLN A 547 -36.46 4.43 -36.53
CA GLN A 547 -37.22 3.88 -35.40
C GLN A 547 -36.44 2.85 -34.57
N MET A 548 -35.34 2.29 -35.08
CA MET A 548 -34.42 1.40 -34.36
C MET A 548 -33.34 2.10 -33.53
N LYS A 549 -33.25 3.41 -33.57
CA LYS A 549 -32.33 4.14 -32.67
C LYS A 549 -32.86 4.05 -31.23
N PRO A 550 -32.06 3.63 -30.26
CA PRO A 550 -32.46 3.59 -28.87
C PRO A 550 -32.85 5.01 -28.41
N ARG A 551 -34.06 5.19 -27.90
CA ARG A 551 -34.47 6.40 -27.22
C ARG A 551 -33.60 6.56 -25.96
N VAL A 552 -32.64 7.45 -26.02
CA VAL A 552 -31.96 7.92 -24.81
C VAL A 552 -32.96 8.84 -24.10
N GLU A 553 -33.55 8.38 -23.02
CA GLU A 553 -34.32 9.22 -22.13
C GLU A 553 -33.40 10.29 -21.57
N ALA A 554 -33.65 11.52 -21.95
CA ALA A 554 -33.00 12.68 -21.38
C ALA A 554 -33.53 12.90 -19.96
N ALA A 555 -32.79 12.39 -18.96
CA ALA A 555 -32.94 12.86 -17.59
C ALA A 555 -32.36 14.27 -17.52
N GLY A 556 -33.25 15.26 -17.37
CA GLY A 556 -32.90 16.65 -17.20
C GLY A 556 -32.11 16.87 -15.91
N GLY A 557 -30.95 17.48 -16.02
CA GLY A 557 -30.13 17.97 -14.91
C GLY A 557 -29.11 18.95 -15.45
N GLY A 558 -29.46 20.25 -15.41
CA GLY A 558 -28.58 21.32 -15.90
C GLY A 558 -27.27 21.41 -15.13
N GLY A 559 -26.17 21.37 -15.84
CA GLY A 559 -24.84 21.70 -15.35
C GLY A 559 -24.01 22.17 -16.53
N LYS A 560 -23.77 23.48 -16.59
CA LYS A 560 -22.89 24.09 -17.59
C LYS A 560 -21.48 23.54 -17.47
N ALA A 561 -20.98 22.89 -18.51
CA ALA A 561 -19.56 22.64 -18.70
C ALA A 561 -19.00 23.81 -19.55
N GLU A 562 -18.18 24.64 -18.94
CA GLU A 562 -17.27 25.54 -19.64
C GLU A 562 -16.08 24.77 -20.16
N CYS A 563 -15.90 24.78 -21.47
CA CYS A 563 -14.65 24.40 -22.13
C CYS A 563 -13.57 25.43 -21.79
N PHE A 564 -12.39 24.94 -21.37
CA PHE A 564 -11.13 25.66 -21.50
C PHE A 564 -10.19 24.88 -22.40
N GLN A 565 -9.66 25.63 -23.33
CA GLN A 565 -8.60 25.31 -24.29
C GLN A 565 -7.29 24.87 -23.61
#